data_d8fbc800c21591ec45ec7177df064253
#
_entry.id   d8fbc800c21591ec45ec7177df064253
#
_cell.length_a   1.000
_cell.length_b   1.000
_cell.length_c   1.000
_cell.angle_alpha   90.00
_cell.angle_beta   90.00
_cell.angle_gamma   90.00
#
_symmetry.space_group_name_H-M   'P 1'
#
loop_
_entity.id
_entity.type
_entity.pdbx_description
1 polymer ?
#
loop_
_entity_poly.entity_id
_entity_poly.type
_entity_poly.pdbx_seq_one_letter_code
_entity_poly.pdbx_strand_id
1 'polypeptide(L)'
;MERKAPIIKEKIIMAKKILVVVDAQNDFITGALGNKECDVATNVIAEEIRSGKYDDVIFTRDTHDENYLNTQEGKKLPVTHCIKGTNGWEVDARLKDAMKERGVDCNGMTYIDKPTFGSKELGELLARYDNSDTEIYFCGFCTGICVISNVAIAKTFCKDAEVFVIENACACVTPESHKTAIEAMKMIQANII
;
A
#
# COMPACT_ATOMS: atom_id res chain seq x y z
N MET A 1 -20.70 16.08 -47.18
CA MET A 1 -19.57 16.36 -46.28
C MET A 1 -19.65 15.39 -45.11
N GLU A 2 -18.96 14.27 -45.21
CA GLU A 2 -18.88 13.28 -44.11
C GLU A 2 -17.91 13.80 -43.05
N ARG A 3 -18.40 14.01 -41.82
CA ARG A 3 -17.55 14.32 -40.67
C ARG A 3 -16.84 13.02 -40.26
N LYS A 4 -15.53 12.94 -40.50
CA LYS A 4 -14.70 11.90 -39.92
C LYS A 4 -14.75 12.05 -38.40
N ALA A 5 -15.17 11.00 -37.69
CA ALA A 5 -15.08 10.91 -36.26
C ALA A 5 -13.61 11.08 -35.80
N PRO A 6 -13.35 11.75 -34.69
CA PRO A 6 -11.99 11.88 -34.20
C PRO A 6 -11.44 10.48 -33.84
N ILE A 7 -10.27 10.16 -34.37
CA ILE A 7 -9.51 8.98 -33.99
C ILE A 7 -9.06 9.21 -32.54
N ILE A 8 -9.77 8.63 -31.58
CA ILE A 8 -9.31 8.51 -30.22
C ILE A 8 -8.10 7.59 -30.31
N LYS A 9 -6.89 8.15 -30.14
CA LYS A 9 -5.70 7.33 -29.90
C LYS A 9 -5.95 6.55 -28.63
N GLU A 10 -6.29 5.28 -28.73
CA GLU A 10 -6.28 4.37 -27.61
C GLU A 10 -4.87 4.44 -26.99
N LYS A 11 -4.81 4.93 -25.76
CA LYS A 11 -3.58 4.91 -24.98
C LYS A 11 -3.33 3.42 -24.70
N ILE A 12 -2.33 2.84 -25.36
CA ILE A 12 -1.92 1.46 -25.08
C ILE A 12 -1.51 1.46 -23.60
N ILE A 13 -2.37 0.92 -22.75
CA ILE A 13 -2.08 0.69 -21.35
C ILE A 13 -1.23 -0.58 -21.33
N MET A 14 0.04 -0.44 -20.97
CA MET A 14 0.94 -1.60 -20.86
C MET A 14 0.61 -2.38 -19.59
N ALA A 15 0.57 -3.71 -19.72
CA ALA A 15 0.49 -4.62 -18.58
C ALA A 15 1.59 -4.30 -17.56
N LYS A 16 1.22 -4.32 -16.29
CA LYS A 16 2.16 -4.00 -15.20
C LYS A 16 1.97 -4.91 -14.00
N LYS A 17 3.10 -5.19 -13.31
CA LYS A 17 3.09 -5.75 -11.95
C LYS A 17 3.46 -4.64 -10.97
N ILE A 18 2.50 -4.24 -10.15
CA ILE A 18 2.64 -3.12 -9.21
C ILE A 18 2.62 -3.66 -7.79
N LEU A 19 3.65 -3.37 -7.01
CA LEU A 19 3.66 -3.63 -5.57
C LEU A 19 3.26 -2.37 -4.81
N VAL A 20 2.20 -2.46 -4.02
CA VAL A 20 1.77 -1.42 -3.09
C VAL A 20 2.17 -1.83 -1.68
N VAL A 21 3.14 -1.12 -1.13
CA VAL A 21 3.62 -1.29 0.25
C VAL A 21 2.86 -0.30 1.14
N VAL A 22 1.93 -0.83 1.93
CA VAL A 22 1.02 -0.02 2.74
C VAL A 22 1.65 0.27 4.09
N ASP A 23 1.92 1.54 4.37
CA ASP A 23 2.28 2.09 5.66
C ASP A 23 3.40 1.34 6.41
N ALA A 24 4.41 0.84 5.70
CA ALA A 24 5.54 0.16 6.32
C ALA A 24 6.52 1.18 6.93
N GLN A 25 6.02 1.93 7.92
CA GLN A 25 6.67 3.03 8.63
C GLN A 25 7.18 2.58 10.00
N ASN A 26 8.21 3.28 10.51
CA ASN A 26 8.86 2.92 11.76
C ASN A 26 7.88 2.82 12.94
N ASP A 27 6.85 3.69 13.02
CA ASP A 27 5.88 3.66 14.12
C ASP A 27 5.04 2.39 14.16
N PHE A 28 4.80 1.72 13.03
CA PHE A 28 4.07 0.45 12.96
C PHE A 28 4.99 -0.77 13.12
N ILE A 29 6.30 -0.60 13.07
CA ILE A 29 7.27 -1.70 13.11
C ILE A 29 7.95 -1.78 14.46
N THR A 30 8.64 -0.71 14.87
CA THR A 30 9.42 -0.65 16.13
C THR A 30 9.06 0.54 17.02
N GLY A 31 8.22 1.47 16.52
CA GLY A 31 7.83 2.70 17.19
C GLY A 31 6.54 2.57 18.01
N ALA A 32 5.75 3.63 18.07
CA ALA A 32 4.63 3.82 18.99
C ALA A 32 3.55 2.73 18.91
N LEU A 33 3.31 2.15 17.72
CA LEU A 33 2.35 1.07 17.46
C LEU A 33 3.03 -0.22 16.98
N GLY A 34 4.36 -0.31 17.15
CA GLY A 34 5.16 -1.42 16.69
C GLY A 34 4.86 -2.74 17.38
N ASN A 35 4.99 -3.84 16.65
CA ASN A 35 4.91 -5.19 17.16
C ASN A 35 5.84 -6.14 16.41
N LYS A 36 6.04 -7.34 16.98
CA LYS A 36 6.96 -8.34 16.43
C LYS A 36 6.52 -8.86 15.07
N GLU A 37 5.22 -9.01 14.84
CA GLU A 37 4.65 -9.51 13.60
C GLU A 37 4.94 -8.54 12.44
N CYS A 38 4.78 -7.23 12.67
CA CYS A 38 5.14 -6.21 11.69
C CYS A 38 6.65 -6.19 11.41
N ASP A 39 7.49 -6.34 12.44
CA ASP A 39 8.94 -6.40 12.26
C ASP A 39 9.38 -7.60 11.42
N VAL A 40 8.81 -8.78 11.65
CA VAL A 40 9.06 -9.98 10.83
C VAL A 40 8.58 -9.80 9.40
N ALA A 41 7.34 -9.32 9.20
CA ALA A 41 6.78 -9.11 7.87
C ALA A 41 7.55 -8.06 7.07
N THR A 42 8.16 -7.06 7.72
CA THR A 42 9.02 -6.08 7.03
C THR A 42 10.19 -6.74 6.29
N ASN A 43 10.76 -7.82 6.83
CA ASN A 43 11.84 -8.55 6.14
C ASN A 43 11.30 -9.24 4.87
N VAL A 44 10.08 -9.78 4.93
CA VAL A 44 9.43 -10.38 3.75
C VAL A 44 9.15 -9.32 2.70
N ILE A 45 8.66 -8.13 3.10
CA ILE A 45 8.46 -7.00 2.18
C ILE A 45 9.78 -6.61 1.51
N ALA A 46 10.89 -6.55 2.25
CA ALA A 46 12.19 -6.24 1.69
C ALA A 46 12.63 -7.26 0.62
N GLU A 47 12.41 -8.57 0.86
CA GLU A 47 12.69 -9.62 -0.12
C GLU A 47 11.76 -9.52 -1.34
N GLU A 48 10.48 -9.21 -1.15
CA GLU A 48 9.56 -8.95 -2.26
C GLU A 48 10.07 -7.81 -3.15
N ILE A 49 10.54 -6.71 -2.56
CA ILE A 49 11.13 -5.59 -3.30
C ILE A 49 12.40 -6.04 -4.04
N ARG A 50 13.32 -6.76 -3.37
CA ARG A 50 14.58 -7.27 -3.97
C ARG A 50 14.36 -8.22 -5.11
N SER A 51 13.26 -8.96 -5.12
CA SER A 51 12.94 -9.96 -6.14
C SER A 51 12.96 -9.39 -7.57
N GLY A 52 12.77 -8.09 -7.72
CA GLY A 52 12.74 -7.40 -9.01
C GLY A 52 11.54 -7.73 -9.91
N LYS A 53 10.59 -8.53 -9.42
CA LYS A 53 9.44 -8.99 -10.22
C LYS A 53 8.38 -7.94 -10.48
N TYR A 54 8.43 -6.79 -9.79
CA TYR A 54 7.49 -5.70 -9.93
C TYR A 54 8.06 -4.57 -10.81
N ASP A 55 7.26 -4.07 -11.71
CA ASP A 55 7.61 -2.93 -12.58
C ASP A 55 7.66 -1.63 -11.76
N ASP A 56 6.64 -1.44 -10.90
CA ASP A 56 6.54 -0.28 -10.01
C ASP A 56 6.38 -0.72 -8.55
N VAL A 57 6.97 0.06 -7.64
CA VAL A 57 6.76 -0.07 -6.19
C VAL A 57 6.26 1.25 -5.65
N ILE A 58 5.07 1.23 -5.05
CA ILE A 58 4.39 2.41 -4.49
C ILE A 58 4.29 2.24 -2.99
N PHE A 59 4.73 3.25 -2.24
CA PHE A 59 4.61 3.28 -0.79
C PHE A 59 3.47 4.21 -0.39
N THR A 60 2.53 3.74 0.42
CA THR A 60 1.67 4.66 1.15
C THR A 60 2.31 4.99 2.50
N ARG A 61 2.03 6.17 3.02
CA ARG A 61 2.44 6.58 4.37
C ARG A 61 1.25 7.16 5.09
N ASP A 62 0.88 6.55 6.18
CA ASP A 62 -0.04 7.17 7.12
C ASP A 62 0.57 8.48 7.61
N THR A 63 -0.21 9.57 7.60
CA THR A 63 0.38 10.90 7.76
C THR A 63 -0.53 11.77 8.60
N HIS A 64 -0.09 12.07 9.81
CA HIS A 64 -0.76 12.91 10.76
C HIS A 64 0.03 14.19 11.07
N ASP A 65 -0.63 15.16 11.65
CA ASP A 65 -0.05 16.37 12.22
C ASP A 65 -0.14 16.36 13.76
N GLU A 66 0.37 17.42 14.39
CA GLU A 66 0.38 17.56 15.85
C GLU A 66 -1.03 17.59 16.47
N ASN A 67 -2.07 17.86 15.66
CA ASN A 67 -3.46 17.88 16.12
C ASN A 67 -4.14 16.51 16.12
N TYR A 68 -3.40 15.42 15.83
CA TYR A 68 -3.91 14.05 15.70
C TYR A 68 -4.91 13.66 16.81
N LEU A 69 -4.57 13.90 18.08
CA LEU A 69 -5.40 13.51 19.22
C LEU A 69 -6.79 14.16 19.26
N ASN A 70 -6.99 15.26 18.51
CA ASN A 70 -8.28 15.93 18.39
C ASN A 70 -9.12 15.42 17.20
N THR A 71 -8.52 14.60 16.34
CA THR A 71 -9.21 13.99 15.19
C THR A 71 -10.21 12.92 15.64
N GLN A 72 -11.07 12.47 14.70
CA GLN A 72 -11.98 11.35 14.96
C GLN A 72 -11.21 10.06 15.25
N GLU A 73 -10.10 9.85 14.57
CA GLU A 73 -9.23 8.69 14.76
C GLU A 73 -8.50 8.76 16.09
N GLY A 74 -7.84 9.89 16.39
CA GLY A 74 -7.09 10.06 17.63
C GLY A 74 -7.95 9.95 18.90
N LYS A 75 -9.26 10.24 18.81
CA LYS A 75 -10.20 9.99 19.91
C LYS A 75 -10.47 8.50 20.15
N LYS A 76 -10.30 7.65 19.15
CA LYS A 76 -10.50 6.19 19.24
C LYS A 76 -9.20 5.44 19.48
N LEU A 77 -8.08 5.95 18.97
CA LEU A 77 -6.73 5.45 19.16
C LEU A 77 -5.85 6.60 19.71
N PRO A 78 -5.86 6.85 21.03
CA PRO A 78 -5.15 8.00 21.62
C PRO A 78 -3.63 7.75 21.76
N VAL A 79 -3.01 7.31 20.68
CA VAL A 79 -1.57 7.07 20.56
C VAL A 79 -1.05 7.88 19.39
N THR A 80 -0.31 8.95 19.68
CA THR A 80 0.32 9.77 18.63
C THR A 80 1.32 8.93 17.84
N HIS A 81 1.14 8.90 16.52
CA HIS A 81 1.99 8.13 15.60
C HIS A 81 2.03 8.79 14.23
N CYS A 82 3.00 8.41 13.41
CA CYS A 82 3.16 8.85 12.03
C CYS A 82 3.02 10.37 11.84
N ILE A 83 3.54 11.15 12.79
CA ILE A 83 3.56 12.62 12.66
C ILE A 83 4.56 13.01 11.57
N LYS A 84 4.09 13.75 10.57
CA LYS A 84 4.88 14.11 9.39
C LYS A 84 6.22 14.73 9.76
N GLY A 85 7.29 14.21 9.16
CA GLY A 85 8.67 14.68 9.38
C GLY A 85 9.37 14.08 10.61
N THR A 86 8.70 13.21 11.39
CA THR A 86 9.34 12.47 12.48
C THR A 86 9.97 11.17 11.99
N ASN A 87 10.85 10.58 12.79
CA ASN A 87 11.40 9.26 12.50
C ASN A 87 10.32 8.17 12.42
N GLY A 88 9.27 8.26 13.24
CA GLY A 88 8.16 7.32 13.25
C GLY A 88 7.38 7.29 11.94
N TRP A 89 7.26 8.45 11.27
CA TRP A 89 6.60 8.60 9.97
C TRP A 89 7.43 8.04 8.80
N GLU A 90 8.74 7.94 8.95
CA GLU A 90 9.60 7.45 7.87
C GLU A 90 9.36 5.97 7.55
N VAL A 91 9.43 5.61 6.27
CA VAL A 91 9.46 4.21 5.83
C VAL A 91 10.70 3.53 6.40
N ASP A 92 10.59 2.28 6.82
CA ASP A 92 11.68 1.49 7.40
C ASP A 92 12.91 1.45 6.50
N ALA A 93 14.09 1.54 7.10
CA ALA A 93 15.36 1.60 6.39
C ALA A 93 15.61 0.36 5.52
N ARG A 94 15.20 -0.84 5.95
CA ARG A 94 15.35 -2.09 5.19
C ARG A 94 14.67 -2.01 3.82
N LEU A 95 13.53 -1.32 3.74
CA LEU A 95 12.78 -1.18 2.48
C LEU A 95 13.41 -0.13 1.58
N LYS A 96 13.93 0.96 2.15
CA LYS A 96 14.72 1.95 1.42
C LYS A 96 15.99 1.33 0.84
N ASP A 97 16.68 0.49 1.60
CA ASP A 97 17.88 -0.24 1.15
C ASP A 97 17.53 -1.22 0.04
N ALA A 98 16.41 -1.97 0.17
CA ALA A 98 15.95 -2.88 -0.88
C ALA A 98 15.63 -2.14 -2.19
N MET A 99 15.05 -0.94 -2.14
CA MET A 99 14.83 -0.10 -3.32
C MET A 99 16.15 0.38 -3.92
N LYS A 100 17.11 0.80 -3.09
CA LYS A 100 18.44 1.21 -3.53
C LYS A 100 19.20 0.06 -4.23
N GLU A 101 19.10 -1.16 -3.73
CA GLU A 101 19.66 -2.35 -4.37
C GLU A 101 19.06 -2.60 -5.77
N ARG A 102 17.83 -2.17 -6.02
CA ARG A 102 17.19 -2.15 -7.35
C ARG A 102 17.63 -0.95 -8.23
N GLY A 103 18.51 -0.10 -7.76
CA GLY A 103 18.92 1.11 -8.47
C GLY A 103 17.98 2.30 -8.34
N VAL A 104 17.03 2.26 -7.41
CA VAL A 104 16.09 3.35 -7.11
C VAL A 104 16.49 4.01 -5.79
N ASP A 105 16.96 5.25 -5.85
CA ASP A 105 17.24 6.03 -4.64
C ASP A 105 15.95 6.59 -4.01
N CYS A 106 16.08 7.17 -2.82
CA CYS A 106 14.91 7.70 -2.08
C CYS A 106 14.16 8.81 -2.83
N ASN A 107 14.80 9.52 -3.76
CA ASN A 107 14.16 10.58 -4.55
C ASN A 107 13.36 9.99 -5.73
N GLY A 108 13.70 8.77 -6.17
CA GLY A 108 13.00 8.05 -7.21
C GLY A 108 11.85 7.17 -6.69
N MET A 109 11.67 7.04 -5.36
CA MET A 109 10.58 6.26 -4.77
C MET A 109 9.25 7.00 -4.87
N THR A 110 8.19 6.27 -5.21
CA THR A 110 6.83 6.81 -5.24
C THR A 110 6.18 6.71 -3.86
N TYR A 111 5.87 7.85 -3.25
CA TYR A 111 5.18 7.94 -1.97
C TYR A 111 3.80 8.58 -2.13
N ILE A 112 2.81 8.05 -1.41
CA ILE A 112 1.48 8.62 -1.27
C ILE A 112 1.22 8.84 0.21
N ASP A 113 1.22 10.10 0.65
CA ASP A 113 0.88 10.49 2.01
C ASP A 113 -0.65 10.50 2.15
N LYS A 114 -1.19 9.75 3.11
CA LYS A 114 -2.63 9.64 3.32
C LYS A 114 -3.03 10.00 4.75
N PRO A 115 -4.06 10.82 4.95
CA PRO A 115 -4.55 11.20 6.28
C PRO A 115 -5.67 10.27 6.80
N THR A 116 -5.93 9.16 6.11
CA THR A 116 -6.99 8.19 6.40
C THR A 116 -6.53 6.79 6.05
N PHE A 117 -7.25 5.76 6.51
CA PHE A 117 -6.85 4.34 6.31
C PHE A 117 -6.68 3.97 4.84
N GLY A 118 -7.60 4.37 3.97
CA GLY A 118 -7.47 4.20 2.53
C GLY A 118 -7.06 5.49 1.82
N SER A 119 -6.49 5.39 0.63
CA SER A 119 -6.05 6.52 -0.17
C SER A 119 -6.84 6.66 -1.48
N LYS A 120 -7.56 7.77 -1.61
CA LYS A 120 -8.21 8.12 -2.87
C LYS A 120 -7.18 8.32 -3.99
N GLU A 121 -6.05 8.98 -3.67
CA GLU A 121 -4.97 9.23 -4.62
C GLU A 121 -4.38 7.92 -5.16
N LEU A 122 -4.20 6.91 -4.30
CA LEU A 122 -3.79 5.58 -4.72
C LEU A 122 -4.80 4.97 -5.70
N GLY A 123 -6.10 5.05 -5.39
CA GLY A 123 -7.14 4.55 -6.30
C GLY A 123 -7.12 5.23 -7.67
N GLU A 124 -7.00 6.54 -7.71
CA GLU A 124 -6.90 7.33 -8.94
C GLU A 124 -5.62 7.01 -9.73
N LEU A 125 -4.52 6.72 -9.04
CA LEU A 125 -3.27 6.29 -9.67
C LEU A 125 -3.42 4.89 -10.28
N LEU A 126 -3.94 3.93 -9.53
CA LEU A 126 -4.11 2.54 -9.97
C LEU A 126 -5.09 2.43 -11.15
N ALA A 127 -6.16 3.22 -11.16
CA ALA A 127 -7.11 3.28 -12.29
C ALA A 127 -6.45 3.62 -13.65
N ARG A 128 -5.26 4.22 -13.66
CA ARG A 128 -4.51 4.51 -14.89
C ARG A 128 -3.88 3.27 -15.51
N TYR A 129 -3.78 2.21 -14.73
CA TYR A 129 -3.18 0.93 -15.12
C TYR A 129 -4.22 -0.19 -15.21
N ASP A 130 -5.52 0.15 -15.05
CA ASP A 130 -6.60 -0.84 -15.06
C ASP A 130 -6.76 -1.51 -16.43
N ASN A 131 -6.33 -2.75 -16.52
CA ASN A 131 -6.55 -3.65 -17.64
C ASN A 131 -6.35 -5.10 -17.20
N SER A 132 -6.82 -6.07 -17.99
CA SER A 132 -6.81 -7.51 -17.66
C SER A 132 -5.42 -8.15 -17.48
N ASP A 133 -4.37 -7.48 -17.97
CA ASP A 133 -3.00 -7.99 -17.87
C ASP A 133 -2.21 -7.32 -16.74
N THR A 134 -2.83 -6.39 -16.01
CA THR A 134 -2.22 -5.73 -14.85
C THR A 134 -2.49 -6.52 -13.58
N GLU A 135 -1.46 -6.70 -12.78
CA GLU A 135 -1.48 -7.34 -11.47
C GLU A 135 -1.07 -6.34 -10.39
N ILE A 136 -1.91 -6.13 -9.37
CA ILE A 136 -1.66 -5.21 -8.26
C ILE A 136 -1.50 -6.03 -6.99
N TYR A 137 -0.32 -5.96 -6.38
CA TYR A 137 0.04 -6.70 -5.18
C TYR A 137 0.08 -5.80 -3.97
N PHE A 138 -0.55 -6.20 -2.88
CA PHE A 138 -0.57 -5.47 -1.63
C PHE A 138 0.21 -6.20 -0.54
N CYS A 139 0.97 -5.45 0.24
CA CYS A 139 1.62 -5.87 1.47
C CYS A 139 1.67 -4.70 2.46
N GLY A 140 2.07 -4.93 3.71
CA GLY A 140 2.24 -3.87 4.71
C GLY A 140 1.29 -3.94 5.90
N PHE A 141 0.96 -2.79 6.50
CA PHE A 141 0.36 -2.70 7.84
C PHE A 141 -0.78 -1.67 7.91
N CYS A 142 -1.77 -1.84 8.81
CA CYS A 142 -2.13 -3.14 9.37
C CYS A 142 -3.10 -3.84 8.42
N THR A 143 -3.02 -5.18 8.34
CA THR A 143 -3.83 -6.01 7.44
C THR A 143 -5.32 -5.66 7.51
N GLY A 144 -5.87 -5.52 8.73
CA GLY A 144 -7.30 -5.27 8.98
C GLY A 144 -7.70 -3.80 9.00
N ILE A 145 -6.80 -2.87 8.71
CA ILE A 145 -7.05 -1.43 8.75
C ILE A 145 -6.66 -0.82 7.40
N CYS A 146 -5.41 -0.41 7.25
CA CYS A 146 -4.95 0.29 6.05
C CYS A 146 -4.82 -0.63 4.83
N VAL A 147 -4.36 -1.89 5.01
CA VAL A 147 -4.22 -2.82 3.88
C VAL A 147 -5.59 -3.13 3.27
N ILE A 148 -6.54 -3.64 4.06
CA ILE A 148 -7.89 -3.98 3.56
C ILE A 148 -8.60 -2.75 2.96
N SER A 149 -8.41 -1.55 3.53
CA SER A 149 -9.00 -0.32 3.02
C SER A 149 -8.47 0.02 1.63
N ASN A 150 -7.16 -0.13 1.40
CA ASN A 150 -6.56 0.14 0.10
C ASN A 150 -6.83 -0.98 -0.92
N VAL A 151 -6.94 -2.23 -0.48
CA VAL A 151 -7.40 -3.35 -1.32
C VAL A 151 -8.84 -3.10 -1.80
N ALA A 152 -9.75 -2.67 -0.91
CA ALA A 152 -11.12 -2.32 -1.28
C ALA A 152 -11.18 -1.13 -2.26
N ILE A 153 -10.31 -0.13 -2.08
CA ILE A 153 -10.15 0.98 -3.01
C ILE A 153 -9.66 0.48 -4.37
N ALA A 154 -8.64 -0.37 -4.43
CA ALA A 154 -8.18 -0.94 -5.69
C ALA A 154 -9.31 -1.71 -6.40
N LYS A 155 -10.05 -2.56 -5.69
CA LYS A 155 -11.24 -3.28 -6.21
C LYS A 155 -12.37 -2.36 -6.65
N THR A 156 -12.41 -1.11 -6.16
CA THR A 156 -13.40 -0.09 -6.55
C THR A 156 -12.98 0.68 -7.79
N PHE A 157 -11.71 1.01 -7.89
CA PHE A 157 -11.15 1.83 -8.97
C PHE A 157 -10.67 1.04 -10.17
N CYS A 158 -10.32 -0.24 -9.97
CA CYS A 158 -9.85 -1.14 -11.02
C CYS A 158 -10.88 -2.25 -11.22
N LYS A 159 -11.44 -2.28 -12.43
CA LYS A 159 -12.45 -3.26 -12.83
C LYS A 159 -11.83 -4.54 -13.37
N ASP A 160 -10.76 -4.39 -14.15
CA ASP A 160 -10.19 -5.46 -14.97
C ASP A 160 -8.84 -5.99 -14.41
N ALA A 161 -8.08 -5.16 -13.65
CA ALA A 161 -6.81 -5.55 -13.06
C ALA A 161 -7.00 -6.59 -11.92
N GLU A 162 -6.11 -7.58 -11.87
CA GLU A 162 -6.08 -8.57 -10.80
C GLU A 162 -5.45 -8.00 -9.53
N VAL A 163 -6.09 -8.23 -8.38
CA VAL A 163 -5.62 -7.75 -7.08
C VAL A 163 -5.19 -8.91 -6.21
N PHE A 164 -3.95 -8.85 -5.73
CA PHE A 164 -3.30 -9.83 -4.89
C PHE A 164 -2.94 -9.25 -3.51
N VAL A 165 -2.97 -10.07 -2.49
CA VAL A 165 -2.47 -9.74 -1.15
C VAL A 165 -1.43 -10.79 -0.77
N ILE A 166 -0.22 -10.34 -0.43
CA ILE A 166 0.88 -11.21 0.00
C ILE A 166 0.72 -11.40 1.50
N GLU A 167 0.10 -12.53 1.91
CA GLU A 167 -0.32 -12.76 3.29
C GLU A 167 0.84 -12.65 4.28
N ASN A 168 1.96 -13.32 4.01
CA ASN A 168 3.13 -13.34 4.88
C ASN A 168 3.94 -12.01 4.89
N ALA A 169 3.65 -11.10 3.97
CA ALA A 169 4.18 -9.74 3.93
C ALA A 169 3.21 -8.71 4.55
N CYS A 170 2.15 -9.17 5.21
CA CYS A 170 1.20 -8.36 5.96
C CYS A 170 1.21 -8.76 7.44
N ALA A 171 0.92 -7.80 8.32
CA ALA A 171 0.69 -8.05 9.73
C ALA A 171 -0.36 -7.11 10.30
N CYS A 172 -0.94 -7.46 11.44
CA CYS A 172 -1.95 -6.66 12.12
C CYS A 172 -1.64 -6.56 13.62
N VAL A 173 -2.53 -5.90 14.37
CA VAL A 173 -2.39 -5.72 15.81
C VAL A 173 -2.27 -7.07 16.55
N THR A 174 -3.00 -8.08 16.10
CA THR A 174 -2.90 -9.47 16.58
C THR A 174 -2.97 -10.47 15.42
N PRO A 175 -2.45 -11.70 15.58
CA PRO A 175 -2.60 -12.76 14.58
C PRO A 175 -4.06 -13.06 14.23
N GLU A 176 -4.99 -12.96 15.18
CA GLU A 176 -6.42 -13.20 14.97
C GLU A 176 -7.05 -12.11 14.10
N SER A 177 -6.70 -10.83 14.36
CA SER A 177 -7.19 -9.72 13.52
C SER A 177 -6.60 -9.77 12.11
N HIS A 178 -5.35 -10.20 11.96
CA HIS A 178 -4.74 -10.46 10.65
C HIS A 178 -5.55 -11.51 9.87
N LYS A 179 -5.77 -12.68 10.48
CA LYS A 179 -6.51 -13.79 9.84
C LYS A 179 -7.93 -13.38 9.47
N THR A 180 -8.62 -12.66 10.34
CA THR A 180 -9.97 -12.13 10.08
C THR A 180 -9.98 -11.22 8.85
N ALA A 181 -8.99 -10.34 8.73
CA ALA A 181 -8.88 -9.44 7.60
C ALA A 181 -8.56 -10.16 6.28
N ILE A 182 -7.70 -11.18 6.31
CA ILE A 182 -7.42 -12.04 5.16
C ILE A 182 -8.71 -12.69 4.66
N GLU A 183 -9.52 -13.29 5.55
CA GLU A 183 -10.81 -13.89 5.16
C GLU A 183 -11.78 -12.84 4.60
N ALA A 184 -11.81 -11.62 5.16
CA ALA A 184 -12.65 -10.55 4.62
C ALA A 184 -12.19 -10.10 3.22
N MET A 185 -10.89 -10.05 2.95
CA MET A 185 -10.37 -9.70 1.62
C MET A 185 -10.67 -10.77 0.57
N LYS A 186 -10.72 -12.06 0.94
CA LYS A 186 -11.21 -13.11 0.05
C LYS A 186 -12.67 -12.89 -0.35
N MET A 187 -13.51 -12.39 0.56
CA MET A 187 -14.93 -12.12 0.25
C MET A 187 -15.10 -11.02 -0.80
N ILE A 188 -14.20 -10.06 -0.86
CA ILE A 188 -14.18 -9.01 -1.89
C ILE A 188 -13.32 -9.42 -3.11
N GLN A 189 -13.03 -10.71 -3.24
CA GLN A 189 -12.35 -11.32 -4.39
C GLN A 189 -10.91 -10.81 -4.60
N ALA A 190 -10.17 -10.54 -3.53
CA ALA A 190 -8.73 -10.41 -3.61
C ALA A 190 -8.07 -11.81 -3.60
N ASN A 191 -7.05 -12.00 -4.42
CA ASN A 191 -6.26 -13.22 -4.46
C ASN A 191 -5.25 -13.22 -3.30
N ILE A 192 -5.32 -14.17 -2.40
CA ILE A 192 -4.38 -14.30 -1.28
C ILE A 192 -3.26 -15.27 -1.66
N ILE A 193 -2.01 -14.86 -1.53
CA ILE A 193 -0.81 -15.62 -1.88
C ILE A 193 0.23 -15.61 -0.75
#